data_1324aebf70480e89a4a49d748d1c6903
#
_entry.id   1324aebf70480e89a4a49d748d1c6903
#
_cell.length_a   1.000
_cell.length_b   1.000
_cell.length_c   1.000
_cell.angle_alpha   90.00
_cell.angle_beta   90.00
_cell.angle_gamma   90.00
#
_symmetry.space_group_name_H-M   'P 1'
#
loop_
_entity.id
_entity.type
_entity.pdbx_description
1 polymer ?
#
loop_
_entity_poly.entity_id
_entity_poly.type
_entity_poly.pdbx_seq_one_letter_code
_entity_poly.pdbx_strand_id
1 'polypeptide(L)'
;MIAHGLQGVDVGVELAASSDGERMLASCYEDMRRVARNMLAGDGMRRVFQPTDLAHEAAIRLILSEASGIAQSQGHLLALAARTMRRILIDEARRLRAAKRHVPTMLTAWPGDRQTRLVDLQDLDQALAALDKFSSDHATIVEMRFSLGMTVEEITRITGIPERTVKRRWQAARAWLHDFLRAPADAIAS
;
A
#
# COMPACT_ATOMS: atom_id res chain seq x y z
N MET A 1 43.63 21.30 -38.06
CA MET A 1 43.66 21.51 -36.59
C MET A 1 42.27 21.92 -36.16
N ILE A 2 41.43 20.96 -35.81
CA ILE A 2 40.03 21.19 -35.46
C ILE A 2 39.83 20.57 -34.08
N ALA A 3 39.70 21.45 -33.05
CA ALA A 3 39.35 21.04 -31.70
C ALA A 3 37.81 21.00 -31.59
N HIS A 4 37.26 19.81 -31.44
CA HIS A 4 35.84 19.64 -31.05
C HIS A 4 35.74 19.76 -29.55
N GLY A 5 35.07 20.83 -29.12
CA GLY A 5 34.63 20.99 -27.74
C GLY A 5 33.51 20.00 -27.44
N LEU A 6 33.77 19.06 -26.55
CA LEU A 6 32.76 18.25 -25.88
C LEU A 6 32.07 19.15 -24.84
N GLN A 7 30.86 19.57 -25.15
CA GLN A 7 29.95 20.15 -24.17
C GLN A 7 29.64 19.06 -23.14
N GLY A 8 30.08 19.30 -21.90
CA GLY A 8 29.69 18.49 -20.75
C GLY A 8 28.18 18.57 -20.54
N VAL A 9 27.50 17.48 -20.83
CA VAL A 9 26.12 17.27 -20.44
C VAL A 9 26.12 17.20 -18.92
N ASP A 10 25.40 18.10 -18.30
CA ASP A 10 25.30 18.25 -16.83
C ASP A 10 24.51 17.07 -16.26
N VAL A 11 25.19 15.95 -16.03
CA VAL A 11 24.64 14.73 -15.43
C VAL A 11 24.32 14.91 -13.93
N GLY A 12 24.70 16.06 -13.35
CA GLY A 12 24.55 16.35 -11.93
C GLY A 12 23.13 16.70 -11.48
N VAL A 13 22.28 17.20 -12.40
CA VAL A 13 20.93 17.68 -12.05
C VAL A 13 19.90 16.57 -12.05
N GLU A 14 20.05 15.55 -12.89
CA GLU A 14 19.15 14.39 -12.92
C GLU A 14 19.34 13.42 -11.74
N LEU A 15 20.57 13.30 -11.21
CA LEU A 15 20.84 12.51 -10.00
C LEU A 15 20.28 13.14 -8.71
N ALA A 16 20.09 14.47 -8.69
CA ALA A 16 19.61 15.18 -7.49
C ALA A 16 18.10 15.05 -7.29
N ALA A 17 17.30 14.97 -8.35
CA ALA A 17 15.85 14.80 -8.28
C ALA A 17 15.43 13.36 -7.88
N SER A 18 16.22 12.36 -8.24
CA SER A 18 16.06 10.96 -7.81
C SER A 18 16.32 10.79 -6.31
N SER A 19 17.09 11.68 -5.71
CA SER A 19 17.65 11.49 -4.36
C SER A 19 16.66 11.70 -3.20
N ASP A 20 15.60 12.50 -3.35
CA ASP A 20 14.67 12.79 -2.24
C ASP A 20 13.64 11.67 -2.06
N GLY A 21 13.07 11.16 -3.14
CA GLY A 21 12.18 10.01 -3.10
C GLY A 21 12.89 8.75 -2.64
N GLU A 22 14.11 8.51 -3.10
CA GLU A 22 14.93 7.37 -2.68
C GLU A 22 15.38 7.49 -1.20
N ARG A 23 15.75 8.69 -0.75
CA ARG A 23 16.06 8.96 0.66
C ARG A 23 14.85 8.75 1.56
N MET A 24 13.68 9.21 1.14
CA MET A 24 12.42 8.98 1.86
C MET A 24 12.10 7.49 1.90
N LEU A 25 12.26 6.78 0.79
CA LEU A 25 12.05 5.34 0.71
C LEU A 25 12.99 4.57 1.64
N ALA A 26 14.29 4.92 1.64
CA ALA A 26 15.27 4.33 2.54
C ALA A 26 14.92 4.59 4.03
N SER A 27 14.45 5.78 4.38
CA SER A 27 14.02 6.11 5.74
C SER A 27 12.77 5.35 6.19
N CYS A 28 11.91 4.95 5.24
CA CYS A 28 10.67 4.20 5.50
C CYS A 28 10.85 2.69 5.41
N TYR A 29 12.04 2.18 5.04
CA TYR A 29 12.22 0.76 4.70
C TYR A 29 11.90 -0.19 5.87
N GLU A 30 12.28 0.16 7.09
CA GLU A 30 11.94 -0.65 8.27
C GLU A 30 10.43 -0.64 8.56
N ASP A 31 9.76 0.47 8.33
CA ASP A 31 8.31 0.54 8.42
C ASP A 31 7.64 -0.30 7.33
N MET A 32 8.17 -0.29 6.11
CA MET A 32 7.71 -1.18 5.02
C MET A 32 7.87 -2.65 5.39
N ARG A 33 8.99 -3.05 6.01
CA ARG A 33 9.19 -4.43 6.51
C ARG A 33 8.18 -4.79 7.61
N ARG A 34 7.84 -3.86 8.49
CA ARG A 34 6.80 -4.04 9.50
C ARG A 34 5.43 -4.27 8.87
N VAL A 35 5.08 -3.47 7.85
CA VAL A 35 3.85 -3.64 7.07
C VAL A 35 3.81 -5.00 6.39
N ALA A 36 4.90 -5.40 5.72
CA ALA A 36 5.00 -6.71 5.07
C ALA A 36 4.81 -7.86 6.07
N ARG A 37 5.40 -7.77 7.28
CA ARG A 37 5.18 -8.75 8.35
C ARG A 37 3.70 -8.86 8.74
N ASN A 38 3.03 -7.73 8.88
CA ASN A 38 1.60 -7.69 9.24
C ASN A 38 0.72 -8.29 8.13
N MET A 39 1.01 -7.97 6.86
CA MET A 39 0.28 -8.53 5.72
C MET A 39 0.48 -10.04 5.57
N LEU A 40 1.66 -10.54 5.90
CA LEU A 40 2.00 -11.95 5.85
C LEU A 40 1.68 -12.69 7.17
N ALA A 41 1.05 -12.05 8.16
CA ALA A 41 0.74 -12.69 9.44
C ALA A 41 -0.27 -13.84 9.32
N GLY A 42 -1.08 -13.89 8.25
CA GLY A 42 -1.89 -15.05 7.87
C GLY A 42 -1.04 -16.17 7.25
N ASP A 43 -1.37 -17.43 7.52
CA ASP A 43 -0.54 -18.60 7.16
C ASP A 43 -0.31 -18.83 5.67
N GLY A 44 -1.17 -18.25 4.81
CA GLY A 44 -1.21 -18.62 3.40
C GLY A 44 0.01 -18.22 2.59
N MET A 45 0.47 -16.97 2.71
CA MET A 45 1.51 -16.42 1.84
C MET A 45 2.91 -16.41 2.47
N ARG A 46 3.05 -16.74 3.76
CA ARG A 46 4.36 -16.88 4.43
C ARG A 46 5.24 -17.97 3.82
N ARG A 47 4.65 -18.94 3.14
CA ARG A 47 5.38 -19.99 2.42
C ARG A 47 5.93 -19.52 1.08
N VAL A 48 5.42 -18.40 0.58
CA VAL A 48 5.73 -17.87 -0.74
C VAL A 48 6.64 -16.65 -0.65
N PHE A 49 6.39 -15.78 0.33
CA PHE A 49 7.15 -14.55 0.53
C PHE A 49 7.72 -14.45 1.95
N GLN A 50 8.97 -14.01 2.03
CA GLN A 50 9.49 -13.44 3.27
C GLN A 50 9.11 -11.96 3.36
N PRO A 51 8.91 -11.41 4.58
CA PRO A 51 8.58 -9.98 4.73
C PRO A 51 9.59 -9.04 4.07
N THR A 52 10.87 -9.41 4.10
CA THR A 52 11.94 -8.64 3.48
C THR A 52 11.81 -8.63 1.96
N ASP A 53 11.50 -9.78 1.35
CA ASP A 53 11.36 -9.90 -0.11
C ASP A 53 10.16 -9.10 -0.60
N LEU A 54 9.03 -9.14 0.12
CA LEU A 54 7.84 -8.37 -0.19
C LEU A 54 8.10 -6.86 -0.08
N ALA A 55 8.79 -6.42 0.97
CA ALA A 55 9.15 -5.01 1.14
C ALA A 55 10.12 -4.54 0.05
N HIS A 56 11.10 -5.38 -0.30
CA HIS A 56 12.09 -5.07 -1.32
C HIS A 56 11.45 -4.96 -2.72
N GLU A 57 10.63 -5.92 -3.09
CA GLU A 57 9.89 -5.92 -4.36
C GLU A 57 8.98 -4.69 -4.49
N ALA A 58 8.29 -4.32 -3.39
CA ALA A 58 7.47 -3.12 -3.38
C ALA A 58 8.31 -1.84 -3.53
N ALA A 59 9.48 -1.76 -2.89
CA ALA A 59 10.40 -0.64 -3.03
C ALA A 59 10.88 -0.48 -4.48
N ILE A 60 11.29 -1.58 -5.12
CA ILE A 60 11.70 -1.58 -6.54
C ILE A 60 10.56 -1.06 -7.43
N ARG A 61 9.33 -1.55 -7.25
CA ARG A 61 8.18 -1.11 -8.04
C ARG A 61 7.85 0.37 -7.85
N LEU A 62 8.00 0.90 -6.62
CA LEU A 62 7.79 2.32 -6.34
C LEU A 62 8.84 3.19 -7.03
N ILE A 63 10.10 2.77 -7.06
CA ILE A 63 11.18 3.46 -7.76
C ILE A 63 10.91 3.45 -9.27
N LEU A 64 10.67 2.27 -9.85
CA LEU A 64 10.45 2.11 -11.30
C LEU A 64 9.19 2.83 -11.81
N SER A 65 8.18 3.01 -10.97
CA SER A 65 6.96 3.74 -11.32
C SER A 65 7.04 5.25 -11.01
N GLU A 66 8.21 5.74 -10.57
CA GLU A 66 8.40 7.12 -10.10
C GLU A 66 7.45 7.54 -8.95
N ALA A 67 6.69 6.58 -8.40
CA ALA A 67 5.70 6.87 -7.37
C ALA A 67 6.34 7.33 -6.05
N SER A 68 7.59 6.97 -5.80
CA SER A 68 8.37 7.47 -4.66
C SER A 68 8.63 8.97 -4.75
N GLY A 69 8.81 9.52 -5.97
CA GLY A 69 9.00 10.94 -6.21
C GLY A 69 7.70 11.76 -6.09
N ILE A 70 6.54 11.11 -6.24
CA ILE A 70 5.22 11.76 -6.12
C ILE A 70 4.74 11.76 -4.66
N ALA A 71 5.36 11.00 -3.79
CA ALA A 71 4.96 10.90 -2.40
C ALA A 71 5.17 12.22 -1.65
N GLN A 72 4.08 12.82 -1.18
CA GLN A 72 4.10 14.12 -0.48
C GLN A 72 4.54 14.02 0.98
N SER A 73 4.60 12.83 1.55
CA SER A 73 4.98 12.57 2.93
C SER A 73 5.34 11.10 3.15
N GLN A 74 6.05 10.80 4.26
CA GLN A 74 6.30 9.42 4.69
C GLN A 74 5.04 8.57 4.79
N GLY A 75 3.97 9.12 5.37
CA GLY A 75 2.69 8.43 5.49
C GLY A 75 2.07 8.11 4.13
N HIS A 76 2.18 9.02 3.17
CA HIS A 76 1.72 8.78 1.79
C HIS A 76 2.58 7.71 1.11
N LEU A 77 3.90 7.76 1.25
CA LEU A 77 4.80 6.74 0.70
C LEU A 77 4.50 5.35 1.28
N LEU A 78 4.30 5.25 2.58
CA LEU A 78 3.95 3.99 3.23
C LEU A 78 2.59 3.46 2.79
N ALA A 79 1.59 4.32 2.57
CA ALA A 79 0.29 3.91 2.03
C ALA A 79 0.43 3.38 0.59
N LEU A 80 1.24 4.02 -0.25
CA LEU A 80 1.58 3.52 -1.59
C LEU A 80 2.31 2.17 -1.52
N ALA A 81 3.26 2.03 -0.60
CA ALA A 81 3.98 0.78 -0.39
C ALA A 81 3.03 -0.35 0.03
N ALA A 82 2.13 -0.10 0.97
CA ALA A 82 1.13 -1.08 1.41
C ALA A 82 0.21 -1.53 0.27
N ARG A 83 -0.26 -0.58 -0.55
CA ARG A 83 -1.05 -0.87 -1.76
C ARG A 83 -0.27 -1.71 -2.76
N THR A 84 1.00 -1.37 -2.99
CA THR A 84 1.88 -2.11 -3.90
C THR A 84 2.13 -3.52 -3.40
N MET A 85 2.44 -3.71 -2.12
CA MET A 85 2.61 -5.03 -1.49
C MET A 85 1.36 -5.89 -1.63
N ARG A 86 0.18 -5.34 -1.39
CA ARG A 86 -1.09 -6.05 -1.54
C ARG A 86 -1.28 -6.54 -2.98
N ARG A 87 -1.02 -5.69 -3.97
CA ARG A 87 -1.09 -6.08 -5.39
C ARG A 87 -0.10 -7.19 -5.74
N ILE A 88 1.15 -7.12 -5.24
CA ILE A 88 2.14 -8.19 -5.42
C ILE A 88 1.59 -9.52 -4.91
N LEU A 89 1.01 -9.54 -3.72
CA LEU A 89 0.44 -10.75 -3.12
C LEU A 89 -0.74 -11.29 -3.94
N ILE A 90 -1.62 -10.42 -4.43
CA ILE A 90 -2.77 -10.80 -5.27
C ILE A 90 -2.29 -11.38 -6.61
N ASP A 91 -1.33 -10.74 -7.25
CA ASP A 91 -0.79 -11.21 -8.53
C ASP A 91 -0.12 -12.57 -8.38
N GLU A 92 0.64 -12.78 -7.31
CA GLU A 92 1.25 -14.07 -7.01
C GLU A 92 0.19 -15.14 -6.72
N ALA A 93 -0.86 -14.81 -5.96
CA ALA A 93 -1.95 -15.73 -5.71
C ALA A 93 -2.67 -16.13 -7.02
N ARG A 94 -2.87 -15.19 -7.94
CA ARG A 94 -3.43 -15.47 -9.27
C ARG A 94 -2.51 -16.38 -10.07
N ARG A 95 -1.20 -16.13 -10.05
CA ARG A 95 -0.19 -16.96 -10.72
C ARG A 95 -0.19 -18.40 -10.20
N LEU A 96 -0.25 -18.57 -8.88
CA LEU A 96 -0.30 -19.88 -8.25
C LEU A 96 -1.60 -20.63 -8.60
N ARG A 97 -2.75 -19.95 -8.65
CA ARG A 97 -4.04 -20.52 -9.09
C ARG A 97 -3.96 -20.98 -10.55
N ALA A 98 -3.42 -20.15 -11.43
CA ALA A 98 -3.25 -20.52 -12.86
C ALA A 98 -2.34 -21.74 -13.04
N ALA A 99 -1.32 -21.91 -12.20
CA ALA A 99 -0.44 -23.07 -12.18
C ALA A 99 -1.08 -24.34 -11.54
N LYS A 100 -2.38 -24.31 -11.22
CA LYS A 100 -3.13 -25.41 -10.54
C LYS A 100 -2.49 -25.87 -9.21
N ARG A 101 -1.75 -25.01 -8.56
CA ARG A 101 -1.18 -25.25 -7.23
C ARG A 101 -2.22 -24.88 -6.17
N HIS A 102 -2.15 -25.57 -5.03
CA HIS A 102 -3.01 -25.20 -3.90
C HIS A 102 -2.66 -23.78 -3.45
N VAL A 103 -3.61 -22.85 -3.64
CA VAL A 103 -3.44 -21.46 -3.22
C VAL A 103 -4.16 -21.29 -1.90
N PRO A 104 -3.45 -20.88 -0.86
CA PRO A 104 -4.10 -20.53 0.38
C PRO A 104 -5.06 -19.36 0.15
N THR A 105 -6.24 -19.42 0.75
CA THR A 105 -7.15 -18.29 0.76
C THR A 105 -6.48 -17.16 1.53
N MET A 106 -6.26 -16.03 0.86
CA MET A 106 -5.61 -14.87 1.47
C MET A 106 -6.65 -14.12 2.30
N LEU A 107 -6.81 -14.56 3.53
CA LEU A 107 -7.72 -13.93 4.47
C LEU A 107 -6.95 -12.89 5.29
N THR A 108 -7.49 -11.70 5.37
CA THR A 108 -7.01 -10.64 6.25
C THR A 108 -8.06 -10.33 7.31
N ALA A 109 -7.61 -10.07 8.52
CA ALA A 109 -8.49 -9.69 9.61
C ALA A 109 -8.93 -8.23 9.44
N TRP A 110 -10.23 -7.97 9.58
CA TRP A 110 -10.74 -6.60 9.55
C TRP A 110 -10.35 -5.85 10.83
N PRO A 111 -9.64 -4.70 10.76
CA PRO A 111 -9.19 -4.01 11.96
C PRO A 111 -10.34 -3.41 12.76
N GLY A 112 -10.30 -3.62 14.05
CA GLY A 112 -11.25 -3.03 15.00
C GLY A 112 -12.58 -3.77 15.09
N ASP A 113 -12.68 -4.96 14.51
CA ASP A 113 -13.79 -5.86 14.79
C ASP A 113 -13.37 -6.83 15.93
N ARG A 114 -14.18 -6.90 16.98
CA ARG A 114 -13.99 -7.88 18.07
C ARG A 114 -14.23 -9.32 17.59
N GLN A 115 -14.97 -9.47 16.49
CA GLN A 115 -15.11 -10.72 15.76
C GLN A 115 -14.19 -10.60 14.53
N THR A 116 -13.13 -11.39 14.49
CA THR A 116 -12.17 -11.43 13.38
C THR A 116 -12.88 -11.89 12.12
N ARG A 117 -13.53 -10.95 11.42
CA ARG A 117 -14.10 -11.23 10.10
C ARG A 117 -12.93 -11.34 9.14
N LEU A 118 -12.77 -12.52 8.57
CA LEU A 118 -11.80 -12.75 7.51
C LEU A 118 -12.39 -12.29 6.19
N VAL A 119 -11.66 -11.46 5.47
CA VAL A 119 -12.03 -10.92 4.15
C VAL A 119 -11.01 -11.40 3.13
N ASP A 120 -11.46 -11.80 1.95
CA ASP A 120 -10.54 -12.13 0.86
C ASP A 120 -9.73 -10.88 0.48
N LEU A 121 -8.44 -11.05 0.28
CA LEU A 121 -7.55 -9.91 0.01
C LEU A 121 -7.87 -9.24 -1.33
N GLN A 122 -8.36 -9.99 -2.31
CA GLN A 122 -8.75 -9.45 -3.61
C GLN A 122 -10.02 -8.60 -3.49
N ASP A 123 -11.02 -9.07 -2.72
CA ASP A 123 -12.25 -8.32 -2.47
C ASP A 123 -11.94 -7.02 -1.71
N LEU A 124 -11.03 -7.10 -0.72
CA LEU A 124 -10.56 -5.93 -0.01
C LEU A 124 -9.84 -4.93 -0.92
N ASP A 125 -8.98 -5.40 -1.83
CA ASP A 125 -8.27 -4.51 -2.76
C ASP A 125 -9.25 -3.80 -3.71
N GLN A 126 -10.26 -4.50 -4.21
CA GLN A 126 -11.33 -3.92 -5.01
C GLN A 126 -12.12 -2.87 -4.22
N ALA A 127 -12.50 -3.18 -2.99
CA ALA A 127 -13.21 -2.25 -2.12
C ALA A 127 -12.38 -1.00 -1.82
N LEU A 128 -11.09 -1.15 -1.53
CA LEU A 128 -10.18 -0.02 -1.29
C LEU A 128 -9.97 0.82 -2.55
N ALA A 129 -9.87 0.20 -3.72
CA ALA A 129 -9.77 0.92 -4.98
C ALA A 129 -11.07 1.70 -5.32
N ALA A 130 -12.22 1.14 -4.99
CA ALA A 130 -13.50 1.83 -5.13
C ALA A 130 -13.64 2.98 -4.13
N LEU A 131 -13.21 2.79 -2.88
CA LEU A 131 -13.19 3.85 -1.87
C LEU A 131 -12.26 5.00 -2.28
N ASP A 132 -11.11 4.70 -2.87
CA ASP A 132 -10.16 5.71 -3.33
C ASP A 132 -10.75 6.59 -4.43
N LYS A 133 -11.50 6.00 -5.36
CA LYS A 133 -12.26 6.73 -6.38
C LYS A 133 -13.37 7.60 -5.78
N PHE A 134 -14.02 7.12 -4.72
CA PHE A 134 -15.07 7.87 -4.03
C PHE A 134 -14.49 8.98 -3.13
N SER A 135 -13.42 8.69 -2.40
CA SER A 135 -12.73 9.64 -1.53
C SER A 135 -11.32 9.15 -1.17
N SER A 136 -10.32 9.77 -1.78
CA SER A 136 -8.90 9.46 -1.51
C SER A 136 -8.50 9.74 -0.06
N ASP A 137 -9.10 10.74 0.57
CA ASP A 137 -8.92 11.06 1.99
C ASP A 137 -9.33 9.92 2.92
N HIS A 138 -10.48 9.30 2.63
CA HIS A 138 -10.94 8.14 3.41
C HIS A 138 -10.07 6.91 3.13
N ALA A 139 -9.71 6.67 1.88
CA ALA A 139 -8.85 5.56 1.49
C ALA A 139 -7.47 5.66 2.16
N THR A 140 -6.88 6.86 2.20
CA THR A 140 -5.59 7.11 2.87
C THR A 140 -5.67 6.80 4.37
N ILE A 141 -6.72 7.24 5.06
CA ILE A 141 -6.91 6.93 6.49
C ILE A 141 -7.08 5.43 6.71
N VAL A 142 -7.79 4.74 5.82
CA VAL A 142 -7.93 3.27 5.89
C VAL A 142 -6.59 2.59 5.71
N GLU A 143 -5.81 2.97 4.71
CA GLU A 143 -4.48 2.38 4.50
C GLU A 143 -3.57 2.58 5.72
N MET A 144 -3.56 3.78 6.30
CA MET A 144 -2.76 4.06 7.50
C MET A 144 -3.22 3.22 8.70
N ARG A 145 -4.53 3.10 8.93
CA ARG A 145 -5.08 2.33 10.05
C ARG A 145 -4.97 0.84 9.85
N PHE A 146 -5.29 0.36 8.65
CA PHE A 146 -5.40 -1.05 8.32
C PHE A 146 -4.06 -1.66 7.94
N SER A 147 -3.44 -1.13 6.90
CA SER A 147 -2.22 -1.74 6.34
C SER A 147 -0.98 -1.41 7.16
N LEU A 148 -0.91 -0.20 7.71
CA LEU A 148 0.23 0.26 8.50
C LEU A 148 0.05 0.02 10.01
N GLY A 149 -1.16 -0.30 10.47
CA GLY A 149 -1.46 -0.49 11.89
C GLY A 149 -1.29 0.77 12.75
N MET A 150 -1.32 1.96 12.14
CA MET A 150 -1.11 3.22 12.84
C MET A 150 -2.25 3.55 13.78
N THR A 151 -1.92 4.17 14.91
CA THR A 151 -2.90 4.76 15.84
C THR A 151 -3.45 6.07 15.26
N VAL A 152 -4.55 6.57 15.84
CA VAL A 152 -5.12 7.86 15.44
C VAL A 152 -4.13 8.99 15.71
N GLU A 153 -3.42 8.92 16.83
CA GLU A 153 -2.42 9.89 17.25
C GLU A 153 -1.24 9.94 16.29
N GLU A 154 -0.78 8.77 15.82
CA GLU A 154 0.31 8.68 14.82
C GLU A 154 -0.13 9.27 13.48
N ILE A 155 -1.35 8.97 13.03
CA ILE A 155 -1.91 9.56 11.80
C ILE A 155 -2.02 11.07 11.93
N THR A 156 -2.55 11.58 13.06
CA THR A 156 -2.66 13.01 13.32
C THR A 156 -1.29 13.69 13.26
N ARG A 157 -0.28 13.09 13.87
CA ARG A 157 1.10 13.62 13.88
C ARG A 157 1.72 13.70 12.49
N ILE A 158 1.49 12.68 11.66
CA ILE A 158 2.09 12.57 10.32
C ILE A 158 1.35 13.43 9.29
N THR A 159 0.00 13.49 9.39
CA THR A 159 -0.83 14.17 8.39
C THR A 159 -1.21 15.59 8.76
N GLY A 160 -1.10 15.96 10.04
CA GLY A 160 -1.62 17.22 10.57
C GLY A 160 -3.16 17.25 10.68
N ILE A 161 -3.85 16.17 10.32
CA ILE A 161 -5.32 16.09 10.39
C ILE A 161 -5.73 15.91 11.86
N PRO A 162 -6.64 16.74 12.39
CA PRO A 162 -7.10 16.61 13.79
C PRO A 162 -7.69 15.22 14.07
N GLU A 163 -7.42 14.66 15.26
CA GLU A 163 -7.88 13.32 15.68
C GLU A 163 -9.38 13.11 15.47
N ARG A 164 -10.21 14.12 15.81
CA ARG A 164 -11.66 14.05 15.59
C ARG A 164 -12.00 13.79 14.12
N THR A 165 -11.26 14.40 13.21
CA THR A 165 -11.46 14.22 11.76
C THR A 165 -10.98 12.84 11.34
N VAL A 166 -9.81 12.39 11.82
CA VAL A 166 -9.30 11.03 11.57
C VAL A 166 -10.32 9.98 12.03
N LYS A 167 -10.80 10.10 13.27
CA LYS A 167 -11.82 9.19 13.86
C LYS A 167 -13.11 9.16 13.03
N ARG A 168 -13.61 10.33 12.62
CA ARG A 168 -14.83 10.43 11.79
C ARG A 168 -14.64 9.80 10.41
N ARG A 169 -13.53 10.14 9.73
CA ARG A 169 -13.22 9.56 8.41
C ARG A 169 -13.04 8.04 8.48
N TRP A 170 -12.35 7.56 9.51
CA TRP A 170 -12.20 6.13 9.76
C TRP A 170 -13.54 5.41 9.94
N GLN A 171 -14.43 5.96 10.75
CA GLN A 171 -15.75 5.37 10.98
C GLN A 171 -16.59 5.35 9.71
N ALA A 172 -16.61 6.46 8.95
CA ALA A 172 -17.34 6.55 7.69
C ALA A 172 -16.78 5.55 6.64
N ALA A 173 -15.46 5.47 6.51
CA ALA A 173 -14.81 4.54 5.59
C ALA A 173 -15.09 3.08 5.98
N ARG A 174 -15.06 2.74 7.27
CA ARG A 174 -15.41 1.39 7.74
C ARG A 174 -16.85 1.00 7.39
N ALA A 175 -17.81 1.90 7.61
CA ALA A 175 -19.21 1.65 7.28
C ALA A 175 -19.35 1.42 5.78
N TRP A 176 -18.78 2.28 4.96
CA TRP A 176 -18.82 2.18 3.50
C TRP A 176 -18.19 0.86 2.99
N LEU A 177 -17.01 0.51 3.48
CA LEU A 177 -16.33 -0.74 3.10
C LEU A 177 -17.10 -1.98 3.54
N HIS A 178 -17.72 -1.92 4.71
CA HIS A 178 -18.57 -3.01 5.20
C HIS A 178 -19.79 -3.25 4.28
N ASP A 179 -20.42 -2.17 3.83
CA ASP A 179 -21.57 -2.25 2.94
C ASP A 179 -21.14 -2.71 1.54
N PHE A 180 -20.02 -2.20 1.03
CA PHE A 180 -19.44 -2.63 -0.24
C PHE A 180 -19.12 -4.12 -0.27
N LEU A 181 -18.46 -4.65 0.77
CA LEU A 181 -18.08 -6.06 0.88
C LEU A 181 -19.26 -7.00 1.19
N ARG A 182 -20.43 -6.46 1.50
CA ARG A 182 -21.67 -7.24 1.68
C ARG A 182 -22.58 -7.21 0.46
N ALA A 183 -22.41 -6.24 -0.43
CA ALA A 183 -23.16 -6.17 -1.66
C ALA A 183 -22.87 -7.41 -2.52
N PRO A 184 -23.86 -8.10 -3.07
CA PRO A 184 -23.65 -9.17 -4.02
C PRO A 184 -22.87 -8.63 -5.23
N ALA A 185 -21.94 -9.44 -5.77
CA ALA A 185 -21.04 -9.04 -6.85
C ALA A 185 -21.78 -8.48 -8.10
N ASP A 186 -23.04 -8.87 -8.29
CA ASP A 186 -23.88 -8.45 -9.41
C ASP A 186 -24.39 -7.00 -9.31
N ALA A 187 -24.30 -6.37 -8.14
CA ALA A 187 -24.77 -5.00 -7.91
C ALA A 187 -23.70 -3.92 -8.24
N ILE A 188 -22.46 -4.32 -8.50
CA ILE A 188 -21.33 -3.40 -8.66
C ILE A 188 -21.00 -3.16 -10.15
N ALA A 189 -21.64 -3.90 -11.07
CA ALA A 189 -21.37 -3.86 -12.51
C ALA A 189 -22.35 -3.01 -13.33
N SER A 190 -23.20 -2.19 -12.68
CA SER A 190 -24.20 -1.35 -13.35
C SER A 190 -23.86 0.13 -13.32
#